data_4a56adfcbbcf083073078dbd895fda4a
#
_entry.id   4a56adfcbbcf083073078dbd895fda4a
#
_cell.length_a   1.000
_cell.length_b   1.000
_cell.length_c   1.000
_cell.angle_alpha   90.00
_cell.angle_beta   90.00
_cell.angle_gamma   90.00
#
_symmetry.space_group_name_H-M   'P 1'
#
loop_
_entity.id
_entity.type
_entity.pdbx_description
1 polymer ?
#
loop_
_entity_poly.entity_id
_entity_poly.type
_entity_poly.pdbx_seq_one_letter_code
_entity_poly.pdbx_strand_id
1 'polypeptide(L)'
;MTPDERRSALEAIAAEVSGCTRCPLHVGRTNAVPGEGHPDTEVVFVGEGPGFNEDQQGRPFVGAAGTLLNELIKAIGWRREDVYITNVVKCRPPGNRDPEPFEIEACAPYLRRQLEVLDPALVVTLGRHSLQTFMPGTRIGQVHGTVRPVDPATGAGAASVLAMYHPAAALRQHGLRETMLDDMASAPQALIDSRARRDGQTAQPPADQPAEAPLEPMPGPPPPSEAAPAFVAIPIVDQEPGELEPTAVGAIEQIPENQMELF
;
A
#
# COMPACT_ATOMS: atom_id res chain seq x y z
N MET A 1 -1.77 -27.11 7.50
CA MET A 1 -1.27 -26.72 8.83
C MET A 1 -2.46 -26.63 9.80
N THR A 2 -2.29 -27.07 11.02
CA THR A 2 -3.28 -26.85 12.10
C THR A 2 -3.23 -25.37 12.55
N PRO A 3 -4.27 -24.85 13.23
CA PRO A 3 -4.25 -23.49 13.77
C PRO A 3 -3.08 -23.22 14.73
N ASP A 4 -2.67 -24.20 15.53
CA ASP A 4 -1.53 -24.05 16.45
C ASP A 4 -0.18 -24.04 15.72
N GLU A 5 -0.02 -24.83 14.67
CA GLU A 5 1.17 -24.77 13.78
C GLU A 5 1.26 -23.43 13.09
N ARG A 6 0.15 -22.89 12.57
CA ARG A 6 0.09 -21.55 11.97
C ARG A 6 0.46 -20.46 12.98
N ARG A 7 -0.07 -20.55 14.20
CA ARG A 7 0.26 -19.61 15.28
C ARG A 7 1.76 -19.60 15.56
N SER A 8 2.34 -20.78 15.80
CA SER A 8 3.77 -20.91 16.07
C SER A 8 4.64 -20.39 14.93
N ALA A 9 4.25 -20.64 13.66
CA ALA A 9 4.96 -20.14 12.50
C ALA A 9 4.86 -18.60 12.38
N LEU A 10 3.70 -18.01 12.65
CA LEU A 10 3.52 -16.55 12.65
C LEU A 10 4.31 -15.89 13.81
N GLU A 11 4.36 -16.49 14.97
CA GLU A 11 5.18 -16.02 16.11
C GLU A 11 6.67 -16.07 15.78
N ALA A 12 7.15 -17.12 15.11
CA ALA A 12 8.53 -17.20 14.65
C ALA A 12 8.86 -16.09 13.64
N ILE A 13 7.97 -15.84 12.67
CA ILE A 13 8.13 -14.72 11.73
C ILE A 13 8.13 -13.37 12.48
N ALA A 14 7.27 -13.17 13.46
CA ALA A 14 7.21 -11.96 14.25
C ALA A 14 8.50 -11.71 15.06
N ALA A 15 9.09 -12.77 15.63
CA ALA A 15 10.38 -12.70 16.32
C ALA A 15 11.52 -12.29 15.38
N GLU A 16 11.57 -12.88 14.15
CA GLU A 16 12.54 -12.49 13.13
C GLU A 16 12.36 -11.03 12.70
N VAL A 17 11.12 -10.57 12.50
CA VAL A 17 10.79 -9.18 12.15
C VAL A 17 11.27 -8.23 13.23
N SER A 18 11.09 -8.58 14.50
CA SER A 18 11.51 -7.75 15.64
C SER A 18 13.02 -7.53 15.69
N GLY A 19 13.82 -8.55 15.35
CA GLY A 19 15.27 -8.48 15.25
C GLY A 19 15.82 -8.04 13.88
N CYS A 20 14.96 -7.75 12.89
CA CYS A 20 15.39 -7.52 11.51
C CYS A 20 16.20 -6.22 11.33
N THR A 21 17.29 -6.29 10.56
CA THR A 21 18.17 -5.17 10.20
C THR A 21 18.41 -5.05 8.68
N ARG A 22 17.54 -5.63 7.84
CA ARG A 22 17.73 -5.75 6.38
C ARG A 22 17.63 -4.43 5.62
N CYS A 23 17.02 -3.39 6.19
CA CYS A 23 16.88 -2.07 5.57
C CYS A 23 17.00 -0.97 6.63
N PRO A 24 17.28 0.28 6.27
CA PRO A 24 17.49 1.39 7.21
C PRO A 24 16.32 1.70 8.14
N LEU A 25 15.11 1.26 7.83
CA LEU A 25 13.93 1.51 8.67
C LEU A 25 14.08 0.94 10.09
N HIS A 26 14.98 -0.04 10.30
CA HIS A 26 15.23 -0.60 11.63
C HIS A 26 15.88 0.40 12.59
N VAL A 27 16.62 1.39 12.08
CA VAL A 27 17.36 2.35 12.90
C VAL A 27 16.43 3.30 13.64
N GLY A 28 15.35 3.73 12.99
CA GLY A 28 14.44 4.75 13.54
C GLY A 28 13.15 4.19 14.15
N ARG A 29 12.93 2.87 14.14
CA ARG A 29 11.73 2.25 14.73
C ARG A 29 11.82 2.19 16.25
N THR A 30 10.70 2.38 16.93
CA THR A 30 10.54 2.04 18.35
C THR A 30 10.23 0.54 18.48
N ASN A 31 9.24 0.07 17.72
CA ASN A 31 8.89 -1.34 17.63
C ASN A 31 8.72 -1.74 16.15
N ALA A 32 9.06 -2.99 15.85
CA ALA A 32 8.60 -3.59 14.62
C ALA A 32 7.12 -3.96 14.74
N VAL A 33 6.40 -3.94 13.61
CA VAL A 33 4.96 -4.23 13.54
C VAL A 33 4.76 -5.40 12.58
N PRO A 34 4.90 -6.65 13.05
CA PRO A 34 4.82 -7.82 12.18
C PRO A 34 3.42 -8.04 11.60
N GLY A 35 2.40 -7.73 12.36
CA GLY A 35 1.00 -7.99 12.07
C GLY A 35 0.32 -8.70 13.23
N GLU A 36 -1.01 -8.74 13.23
CA GLU A 36 -1.82 -9.41 14.26
C GLU A 36 -3.12 -9.94 13.69
N GLY A 37 -3.72 -10.91 14.34
CA GLY A 37 -5.04 -11.45 14.02
C GLY A 37 -5.15 -12.95 14.24
N HIS A 38 -6.24 -13.53 13.73
CA HIS A 38 -6.52 -14.95 13.91
C HIS A 38 -5.60 -15.80 13.01
N PRO A 39 -4.90 -16.81 13.55
CA PRO A 39 -3.96 -17.61 12.76
C PRO A 39 -4.65 -18.53 11.75
N ASP A 40 -5.93 -18.80 11.92
CA ASP A 40 -6.75 -19.64 11.03
C ASP A 40 -7.76 -18.78 10.26
N THR A 41 -7.37 -17.54 9.94
CA THR A 41 -8.22 -16.66 9.15
C THR A 41 -8.10 -16.96 7.66
N GLU A 42 -9.18 -16.70 6.92
CA GLU A 42 -9.18 -16.72 5.47
C GLU A 42 -9.09 -15.31 4.85
N VAL A 43 -9.03 -14.25 5.68
CA VAL A 43 -9.00 -12.86 5.23
C VAL A 43 -7.80 -12.13 5.80
N VAL A 44 -6.99 -11.55 4.92
CA VAL A 44 -5.82 -10.77 5.29
C VAL A 44 -5.95 -9.35 4.76
N PHE A 45 -5.86 -8.36 5.64
CA PHE A 45 -5.74 -6.96 5.27
C PHE A 45 -4.27 -6.56 5.22
N VAL A 46 -3.86 -5.94 4.11
CA VAL A 46 -2.48 -5.53 3.89
C VAL A 46 -2.43 -4.03 3.62
N GLY A 47 -1.86 -3.27 4.56
CA GLY A 47 -1.57 -1.85 4.41
C GLY A 47 -0.17 -1.59 3.85
N GLU A 48 0.25 -0.33 3.92
CA GLU A 48 1.55 0.13 3.43
C GLU A 48 2.66 -0.09 4.46
N GLY A 49 2.58 0.54 5.59
CA GLY A 49 3.57 0.51 6.66
C GLY A 49 3.02 1.10 7.96
N PRO A 50 3.72 0.88 9.10
CA PRO A 50 3.32 1.43 10.38
C PRO A 50 3.42 2.96 10.39
N GLY A 51 2.42 3.62 11.02
CA GLY A 51 2.47 5.01 11.43
C GLY A 51 3.09 5.17 12.83
N PHE A 52 2.99 6.39 13.38
CA PHE A 52 3.55 6.69 14.70
C PHE A 52 2.94 5.84 15.83
N ASN A 53 1.61 5.75 15.88
CA ASN A 53 0.93 4.99 16.93
C ASN A 53 1.22 3.49 16.85
N GLU A 54 1.32 2.96 15.65
CA GLU A 54 1.65 1.56 15.38
C GLU A 54 3.08 1.25 15.82
N ASP A 55 4.03 2.14 15.51
CA ASP A 55 5.42 2.04 15.94
C ASP A 55 5.57 2.06 17.47
N GLN A 56 4.78 2.90 18.17
CA GLN A 56 4.79 2.96 19.63
C GLN A 56 4.23 1.68 20.28
N GLN A 57 3.21 1.06 19.68
CA GLN A 57 2.50 -0.08 20.27
C GLN A 57 2.94 -1.45 19.73
N GLY A 58 3.69 -1.50 18.62
CA GLY A 58 4.05 -2.74 17.93
C GLY A 58 2.87 -3.44 17.26
N ARG A 59 1.74 -2.74 17.04
CA ARG A 59 0.49 -3.30 16.52
C ARG A 59 0.01 -2.55 15.28
N PRO A 60 -0.49 -3.24 14.24
CA PRO A 60 -0.94 -2.61 13.01
C PRO A 60 -2.29 -1.90 13.20
N PHE A 61 -2.49 -0.78 12.51
CA PHE A 61 -3.76 -0.06 12.45
C PHE A 61 -4.41 0.21 13.83
N VAL A 62 -3.70 0.92 14.70
CA VAL A 62 -4.15 1.34 16.05
C VAL A 62 -4.38 2.86 16.14
N GLY A 63 -3.94 3.65 15.16
CA GLY A 63 -4.22 5.09 15.05
C GLY A 63 -5.58 5.38 14.40
N ALA A 64 -5.81 6.64 13.99
CA ALA A 64 -7.07 7.09 13.39
C ALA A 64 -7.46 6.29 12.12
N ALA A 65 -6.49 5.94 11.27
CA ALA A 65 -6.70 5.06 10.12
C ALA A 65 -7.18 3.66 10.54
N GLY A 66 -6.66 3.16 11.66
CA GLY A 66 -7.07 1.87 12.24
C GLY A 66 -8.49 1.92 12.82
N THR A 67 -8.89 3.04 13.42
CA THR A 67 -10.28 3.24 13.87
C THR A 67 -11.24 3.13 12.70
N LEU A 68 -10.95 3.81 11.58
CA LEU A 68 -11.77 3.71 10.38
C LEU A 68 -11.76 2.29 9.80
N LEU A 69 -10.61 1.61 9.77
CA LEU A 69 -10.56 0.20 9.33
C LEU A 69 -11.47 -0.69 10.18
N ASN A 70 -11.48 -0.50 11.51
CA ASN A 70 -12.36 -1.25 12.40
C ASN A 70 -13.85 -0.98 12.12
N GLU A 71 -14.20 0.28 11.80
CA GLU A 71 -15.56 0.63 11.39
C GLU A 71 -15.97 -0.07 10.09
N LEU A 72 -15.07 -0.10 9.09
CA LEU A 72 -15.30 -0.79 7.82
C LEU A 72 -15.50 -2.31 8.01
N ILE A 73 -14.64 -2.95 8.79
CA ILE A 73 -14.74 -4.38 9.13
C ILE A 73 -16.07 -4.67 9.84
N LYS A 74 -16.44 -3.81 10.80
CA LYS A 74 -17.69 -3.96 11.53
C LYS A 74 -18.93 -3.72 10.66
N ALA A 75 -18.86 -2.82 9.69
CA ALA A 75 -19.98 -2.49 8.79
C ALA A 75 -20.44 -3.71 7.96
N ILE A 76 -19.56 -4.66 7.67
CA ILE A 76 -19.87 -5.91 6.97
C ILE A 76 -20.12 -7.09 7.93
N GLY A 77 -20.25 -6.83 9.24
CA GLY A 77 -20.55 -7.85 10.25
C GLY A 77 -19.35 -8.68 10.68
N TRP A 78 -18.13 -8.34 10.25
CA TRP A 78 -16.91 -9.02 10.70
C TRP A 78 -16.34 -8.39 11.95
N ARG A 79 -15.48 -9.14 12.67
CA ARG A 79 -14.75 -8.65 13.83
C ARG A 79 -13.26 -8.54 13.49
N ARG A 80 -12.58 -7.57 14.09
CA ARG A 80 -11.14 -7.39 13.89
C ARG A 80 -10.33 -8.62 14.26
N GLU A 81 -10.74 -9.30 15.32
CA GLU A 81 -10.08 -10.52 15.83
C GLU A 81 -10.25 -11.76 14.93
N ASP A 82 -11.20 -11.74 13.98
CA ASP A 82 -11.44 -12.85 13.04
C ASP A 82 -10.59 -12.76 11.77
N VAL A 83 -9.92 -11.63 11.54
CA VAL A 83 -9.07 -11.36 10.37
C VAL A 83 -7.60 -11.23 10.77
N TYR A 84 -6.69 -11.26 9.81
CA TYR A 84 -5.29 -10.91 10.03
C TYR A 84 -4.97 -9.58 9.37
N ILE A 85 -4.27 -8.69 10.08
CA ILE A 85 -3.94 -7.35 9.60
C ILE A 85 -2.43 -7.17 9.65
N THR A 86 -1.86 -6.73 8.53
CA THR A 86 -0.42 -6.49 8.40
C THR A 86 -0.13 -5.35 7.42
N ASN A 87 1.14 -5.12 7.12
CA ASN A 87 1.61 -4.12 6.17
C ASN A 87 2.68 -4.72 5.23
N VAL A 88 2.94 -4.05 4.12
CA VAL A 88 4.03 -4.37 3.19
C VAL A 88 5.37 -4.24 3.89
N VAL A 89 5.62 -3.10 4.56
CA VAL A 89 6.81 -2.94 5.42
C VAL A 89 6.44 -3.05 6.89
N LYS A 90 7.36 -3.61 7.69
CA LYS A 90 7.12 -3.91 9.12
C LYS A 90 7.71 -2.87 10.08
N CYS A 91 8.37 -1.85 9.55
CA CYS A 91 8.97 -0.76 10.31
C CYS A 91 8.45 0.57 9.79
N ARG A 92 8.30 1.55 10.68
CA ARG A 92 7.82 2.89 10.34
C ARG A 92 8.85 3.66 9.53
N PRO A 93 8.53 4.17 8.33
CA PRO A 93 9.40 5.09 7.62
C PRO A 93 9.49 6.44 8.34
N PRO A 94 10.66 7.12 8.34
CA PRO A 94 10.84 8.43 8.95
C PRO A 94 9.80 9.44 8.48
N GLY A 95 9.18 10.18 9.42
CA GLY A 95 8.14 11.16 9.08
C GLY A 95 6.89 10.59 8.42
N ASN A 96 6.66 9.27 8.47
CA ASN A 96 5.60 8.55 7.74
C ASN A 96 5.65 8.81 6.22
N ARG A 97 6.86 8.95 5.64
CA ARG A 97 7.01 8.97 4.18
C ARG A 97 6.62 7.64 3.57
N ASP A 98 6.44 7.63 2.26
CA ASP A 98 6.31 6.37 1.52
C ASP A 98 7.58 5.50 1.71
N PRO A 99 7.43 4.17 1.80
CA PRO A 99 8.57 3.27 1.79
C PRO A 99 9.27 3.27 0.43
N GLU A 100 10.60 3.25 0.44
CA GLU A 100 11.40 3.15 -0.77
C GLU A 100 11.31 1.74 -1.39
N PRO A 101 11.49 1.59 -2.72
CA PRO A 101 11.41 0.28 -3.38
C PRO A 101 12.29 -0.78 -2.75
N PHE A 102 13.53 -0.44 -2.39
CA PHE A 102 14.45 -1.39 -1.75
C PHE A 102 14.05 -1.77 -0.31
N GLU A 103 13.32 -0.88 0.41
CA GLU A 103 12.76 -1.16 1.74
C GLU A 103 11.61 -2.17 1.63
N ILE A 104 10.76 -2.01 0.60
CA ILE A 104 9.70 -2.95 0.27
C ILE A 104 10.29 -4.32 -0.09
N GLU A 105 11.28 -4.34 -0.99
CA GLU A 105 11.95 -5.58 -1.42
C GLU A 105 12.61 -6.31 -0.25
N ALA A 106 13.34 -5.61 0.61
CA ALA A 106 13.97 -6.18 1.81
C ALA A 106 12.95 -6.76 2.80
N CYS A 107 11.73 -6.21 2.86
CA CYS A 107 10.66 -6.61 3.77
C CYS A 107 9.72 -7.68 3.17
N ALA A 108 9.63 -7.76 1.84
CA ALA A 108 8.72 -8.65 1.11
C ALA A 108 8.76 -10.13 1.54
N PRO A 109 9.93 -10.74 1.87
CA PRO A 109 9.97 -12.13 2.32
C PRO A 109 9.15 -12.41 3.58
N TYR A 110 8.99 -11.44 4.48
CA TYR A 110 8.16 -11.61 5.67
C TYR A 110 6.66 -11.65 5.34
N LEU A 111 6.20 -10.71 4.50
CA LEU A 111 4.81 -10.70 4.04
C LEU A 111 4.47 -11.99 3.29
N ARG A 112 5.35 -12.41 2.38
CA ARG A 112 5.17 -13.64 1.61
C ARG A 112 5.02 -14.86 2.53
N ARG A 113 5.92 -15.05 3.49
CA ARG A 113 5.86 -16.16 4.46
C ARG A 113 4.60 -16.10 5.32
N GLN A 114 4.15 -14.90 5.72
CA GLN A 114 2.88 -14.74 6.44
C GLN A 114 1.69 -15.22 5.60
N LEU A 115 1.67 -14.86 4.32
CA LEU A 115 0.61 -15.30 3.40
C LEU A 115 0.67 -16.81 3.13
N GLU A 116 1.86 -17.38 2.98
CA GLU A 116 2.06 -18.85 2.84
C GLU A 116 1.56 -19.61 4.07
N VAL A 117 1.78 -19.08 5.27
CA VAL A 117 1.32 -19.69 6.54
C VAL A 117 -0.19 -19.56 6.70
N LEU A 118 -0.75 -18.38 6.42
CA LEU A 118 -2.18 -18.09 6.58
C LEU A 118 -3.02 -18.77 5.50
N ASP A 119 -2.47 -18.91 4.28
CA ASP A 119 -3.15 -19.43 3.09
C ASP A 119 -4.56 -18.82 2.91
N PRO A 120 -4.65 -17.46 2.78
CA PRO A 120 -5.93 -16.77 2.77
C PRO A 120 -6.74 -17.07 1.51
N ALA A 121 -8.06 -17.00 1.60
CA ALA A 121 -8.95 -16.97 0.45
C ALA A 121 -9.12 -15.55 -0.12
N LEU A 122 -9.04 -14.52 0.75
CA LEU A 122 -9.19 -13.12 0.36
C LEU A 122 -8.06 -12.27 0.95
N VAL A 123 -7.41 -11.49 0.11
CA VAL A 123 -6.50 -10.40 0.50
C VAL A 123 -7.20 -9.07 0.22
N VAL A 124 -7.29 -8.18 1.21
CA VAL A 124 -7.80 -6.83 1.05
C VAL A 124 -6.61 -5.87 1.10
N THR A 125 -6.30 -5.22 -0.03
CA THR A 125 -5.21 -4.24 -0.10
C THR A 125 -5.71 -2.86 0.31
N LEU A 126 -4.96 -2.20 1.19
CA LEU A 126 -5.26 -0.86 1.69
C LEU A 126 -4.25 0.15 1.13
N GLY A 127 -4.63 0.81 0.03
CA GLY A 127 -3.84 1.85 -0.62
C GLY A 127 -2.90 1.34 -1.72
N ARG A 128 -2.13 2.30 -2.29
CA ARG A 128 -1.36 2.07 -3.51
C ARG A 128 -0.19 1.10 -3.36
N HIS A 129 0.52 1.14 -2.22
CA HIS A 129 1.72 0.31 -2.05
C HIS A 129 1.37 -1.16 -1.86
N SER A 130 0.35 -1.47 -1.06
CA SER A 130 -0.18 -2.82 -0.96
C SER A 130 -0.78 -3.28 -2.29
N LEU A 131 -1.52 -2.40 -3.00
CA LEU A 131 -2.05 -2.71 -4.32
C LEU A 131 -0.94 -3.13 -5.30
N GLN A 132 0.19 -2.40 -5.36
CA GLN A 132 1.29 -2.73 -6.26
C GLN A 132 1.92 -4.10 -5.98
N THR A 133 1.87 -4.58 -4.74
CA THR A 133 2.36 -5.92 -4.38
C THR A 133 1.51 -7.03 -5.02
N PHE A 134 0.19 -6.83 -5.15
CA PHE A 134 -0.74 -7.86 -5.62
C PHE A 134 -1.29 -7.61 -7.03
N MET A 135 -1.27 -6.36 -7.49
CA MET A 135 -1.75 -5.91 -8.79
C MET A 135 -0.77 -4.90 -9.41
N PRO A 136 0.45 -5.33 -9.76
CA PRO A 136 1.47 -4.42 -10.29
C PRO A 136 0.98 -3.69 -11.55
N GLY A 137 1.40 -2.41 -11.69
CA GLY A 137 1.05 -1.58 -12.85
C GLY A 137 -0.36 -0.97 -12.82
N THR A 138 -1.20 -1.29 -11.82
CA THR A 138 -2.55 -0.73 -11.71
C THR A 138 -2.58 0.53 -10.84
N ARG A 139 -3.59 1.39 -11.03
CA ARG A 139 -3.82 2.59 -10.23
C ARG A 139 -5.05 2.43 -9.37
N ILE A 140 -4.95 2.74 -8.07
CA ILE A 140 -6.05 2.56 -7.11
C ILE A 140 -7.35 3.23 -7.56
N GLY A 141 -7.29 4.44 -8.11
CA GLY A 141 -8.47 5.15 -8.60
C GLY A 141 -9.21 4.49 -9.78
N GLN A 142 -8.61 3.47 -10.41
CA GLN A 142 -9.21 2.71 -11.52
C GLN A 142 -9.72 1.35 -11.09
N VAL A 143 -9.20 0.82 -9.97
CA VAL A 143 -9.45 -0.59 -9.58
C VAL A 143 -10.00 -0.75 -8.17
N HIS A 144 -10.21 0.34 -7.40
CA HIS A 144 -10.84 0.20 -6.08
C HIS A 144 -12.22 -0.47 -6.22
N GLY A 145 -12.62 -1.23 -5.22
CA GLY A 145 -13.84 -2.03 -5.22
C GLY A 145 -13.82 -3.24 -6.15
N THR A 146 -12.75 -3.43 -6.96
CA THR A 146 -12.66 -4.61 -7.84
C THR A 146 -11.99 -5.79 -7.14
N VAL A 147 -12.43 -6.99 -7.52
CA VAL A 147 -11.87 -8.27 -7.04
C VAL A 147 -11.19 -8.98 -8.21
N ARG A 148 -9.94 -9.44 -7.99
CA ARG A 148 -9.18 -10.19 -9.02
C ARG A 148 -8.45 -11.38 -8.38
N PRO A 149 -8.11 -12.42 -9.16
CA PRO A 149 -7.20 -13.47 -8.70
C PRO A 149 -5.83 -12.87 -8.34
N VAL A 150 -5.20 -13.41 -7.30
CA VAL A 150 -3.83 -13.04 -6.90
C VAL A 150 -2.82 -13.87 -7.71
N ASP A 151 -1.66 -13.29 -8.04
CA ASP A 151 -0.50 -14.05 -8.51
C ASP A 151 0.01 -14.95 -7.37
N PRO A 152 0.06 -16.29 -7.56
CA PRO A 152 0.56 -17.21 -6.54
C PRO A 152 1.99 -16.90 -6.06
N ALA A 153 2.81 -16.21 -6.87
CA ALA A 153 4.16 -15.79 -6.50
C ALA A 153 4.21 -14.83 -5.29
N THR A 154 3.08 -14.19 -4.95
CA THR A 154 2.95 -13.34 -3.76
C THR A 154 2.96 -14.13 -2.44
N GLY A 155 2.77 -15.44 -2.49
CA GLY A 155 2.60 -16.32 -1.33
C GLY A 155 1.13 -16.51 -0.90
N ALA A 156 0.19 -15.80 -1.52
CA ALA A 156 -1.24 -15.90 -1.17
C ALA A 156 -1.97 -17.05 -1.91
N GLY A 157 -1.24 -17.96 -2.58
CA GLY A 157 -1.83 -19.13 -3.22
C GLY A 157 -2.90 -18.79 -4.24
N ALA A 158 -4.09 -19.40 -4.10
CA ALA A 158 -5.24 -19.19 -4.97
C ALA A 158 -6.22 -18.11 -4.45
N ALA A 159 -5.75 -17.15 -3.67
CA ALA A 159 -6.59 -16.07 -3.13
C ALA A 159 -7.16 -15.15 -4.21
N SER A 160 -8.20 -14.41 -3.86
CA SER A 160 -8.58 -13.16 -4.53
C SER A 160 -7.97 -11.96 -3.83
N VAL A 161 -7.81 -10.88 -4.57
CA VAL A 161 -7.49 -9.57 -4.00
C VAL A 161 -8.64 -8.59 -4.24
N LEU A 162 -9.09 -7.92 -3.18
CA LEU A 162 -9.99 -6.77 -3.22
C LEU A 162 -9.13 -5.51 -3.04
N ALA A 163 -9.19 -4.60 -4.00
CA ALA A 163 -8.46 -3.33 -3.96
C ALA A 163 -9.28 -2.26 -3.24
N MET A 164 -8.71 -1.63 -2.21
CA MET A 164 -9.34 -0.53 -1.46
C MET A 164 -8.40 0.66 -1.29
N TYR A 165 -8.96 1.85 -1.17
CA TYR A 165 -8.20 3.01 -0.73
C TYR A 165 -7.62 2.81 0.67
N HIS A 166 -6.51 3.51 0.97
CA HIS A 166 -5.97 3.49 2.33
C HIS A 166 -6.89 4.30 3.28
N PRO A 167 -7.24 3.79 4.48
CA PRO A 167 -8.11 4.50 5.41
C PRO A 167 -7.63 5.92 5.75
N ALA A 168 -6.32 6.16 5.81
CA ALA A 168 -5.76 7.48 6.03
C ALA A 168 -6.09 8.50 4.92
N ALA A 169 -6.41 8.06 3.70
CA ALA A 169 -6.85 8.95 2.63
C ALA A 169 -8.26 9.52 2.91
N ALA A 170 -9.16 8.70 3.45
CA ALA A 170 -10.51 9.12 3.80
C ALA A 170 -10.55 10.12 4.98
N LEU A 171 -9.52 10.11 5.84
CA LEU A 171 -9.40 11.12 6.91
C LEU A 171 -9.12 12.52 6.36
N ARG A 172 -8.60 12.63 5.12
CA ARG A 172 -8.27 13.90 4.46
C ARG A 172 -9.29 14.30 3.41
N GLN A 173 -10.08 13.34 2.89
CA GLN A 173 -11.04 13.56 1.81
C GLN A 173 -12.42 13.02 2.17
N HIS A 174 -13.37 13.91 2.46
CA HIS A 174 -14.67 13.58 3.05
C HIS A 174 -15.51 12.55 2.28
N GLY A 175 -15.54 12.58 0.95
CA GLY A 175 -16.33 11.63 0.15
C GLY A 175 -15.76 10.21 0.07
N LEU A 176 -14.49 10.01 0.44
CA LEU A 176 -13.82 8.74 0.24
C LEU A 176 -14.26 7.66 1.26
N ARG A 177 -14.78 8.08 2.41
CA ARG A 177 -15.30 7.15 3.43
C ARG A 177 -16.51 6.36 2.92
N GLU A 178 -17.45 7.02 2.23
CA GLU A 178 -18.61 6.35 1.62
C GLU A 178 -18.15 5.36 0.54
N THR A 179 -17.26 5.78 -0.36
CA THR A 179 -16.65 4.90 -1.36
C THR A 179 -16.02 3.66 -0.71
N MET A 180 -15.29 3.83 0.41
CA MET A 180 -14.68 2.69 1.10
C MET A 180 -15.71 1.77 1.77
N LEU A 181 -16.84 2.28 2.23
CA LEU A 181 -17.94 1.45 2.75
C LEU A 181 -18.57 0.62 1.63
N ASP A 182 -18.78 1.24 0.46
CA ASP A 182 -19.32 0.56 -0.72
C ASP A 182 -18.34 -0.53 -1.23
N ASP A 183 -17.06 -0.20 -1.34
CA ASP A 183 -16.01 -1.17 -1.73
C ASP A 183 -15.97 -2.33 -0.73
N MET A 184 -15.98 -2.04 0.57
CA MET A 184 -15.91 -3.04 1.62
C MET A 184 -17.13 -3.97 1.65
N ALA A 185 -18.30 -3.48 1.24
CA ALA A 185 -19.53 -4.28 1.16
C ALA A 185 -19.40 -5.48 0.19
N SER A 186 -18.45 -5.42 -0.75
CA SER A 186 -18.15 -6.52 -1.67
C SER A 186 -17.31 -7.66 -1.06
N ALA A 187 -16.63 -7.41 0.08
CA ALA A 187 -15.68 -8.36 0.66
C ALA A 187 -16.31 -9.71 1.07
N PRO A 188 -17.52 -9.78 1.67
CA PRO A 188 -18.14 -11.07 2.00
C PRO A 188 -18.42 -11.94 0.75
N GLN A 189 -18.93 -11.33 -0.32
CA GLN A 189 -19.18 -12.06 -1.57
C GLN A 189 -17.87 -12.48 -2.23
N ALA A 190 -16.86 -11.61 -2.25
CA ALA A 190 -15.52 -11.92 -2.75
C ALA A 190 -14.89 -13.12 -2.02
N LEU A 191 -15.09 -13.24 -0.71
CA LEU A 191 -14.63 -14.38 0.08
C LEU A 191 -15.35 -15.68 -0.34
N ILE A 192 -16.67 -15.65 -0.49
CA ILE A 192 -17.48 -16.81 -0.93
C ILE A 192 -17.02 -17.27 -2.31
N ASP A 193 -16.89 -16.35 -3.26
CA ASP A 193 -16.49 -16.66 -4.63
C ASP A 193 -15.05 -17.21 -4.69
N SER A 194 -14.16 -16.69 -3.83
CA SER A 194 -12.80 -17.19 -3.76
C SER A 194 -12.71 -18.59 -3.19
N ARG A 195 -13.49 -18.91 -2.15
CA ARG A 195 -13.63 -20.28 -1.62
C ARG A 195 -14.12 -21.25 -2.71
N ALA A 196 -15.19 -20.87 -3.42
CA ALA A 196 -15.74 -21.68 -4.50
C ALA A 196 -14.72 -21.99 -5.61
N ARG A 197 -13.90 -21.00 -5.97
CA ARG A 197 -12.80 -21.21 -6.94
C ARG A 197 -11.70 -22.14 -6.41
N ARG A 198 -11.33 -21.98 -5.13
CA ARG A 198 -10.32 -22.84 -4.49
C ARG A 198 -10.77 -24.29 -4.41
N ASP A 199 -12.05 -24.52 -4.15
CA ASP A 199 -12.66 -25.85 -4.07
C ASP A 199 -12.91 -26.50 -5.45
N GLY A 200 -12.46 -25.86 -6.54
CA GLY A 200 -12.63 -26.37 -7.90
C GLY A 200 -14.06 -26.28 -8.42
N GLN A 201 -14.95 -25.60 -7.72
CA GLN A 201 -16.27 -25.22 -8.20
C GLN A 201 -16.07 -24.01 -9.11
N THR A 202 -16.02 -24.25 -10.43
CA THR A 202 -15.86 -23.22 -11.45
C THR A 202 -16.98 -22.19 -11.38
N ALA A 203 -16.77 -21.13 -10.62
CA ALA A 203 -17.42 -19.87 -10.91
C ALA A 203 -16.87 -19.43 -12.26
N GLN A 204 -17.75 -19.33 -13.24
CA GLN A 204 -17.43 -18.83 -14.57
C GLN A 204 -16.73 -17.46 -14.40
N PRO A 205 -15.57 -17.21 -15.03
CA PRO A 205 -14.94 -15.91 -14.93
C PRO A 205 -15.94 -14.85 -15.37
N PRO A 206 -15.98 -13.67 -14.72
CA PRO A 206 -16.85 -12.61 -15.19
C PRO A 206 -16.53 -12.35 -16.66
N ALA A 207 -17.55 -12.50 -17.50
CA ALA A 207 -17.48 -12.19 -18.92
C ALA A 207 -17.43 -10.67 -19.07
N ASP A 208 -16.27 -10.07 -18.85
CA ASP A 208 -15.97 -8.71 -19.26
C ASP A 208 -14.44 -8.47 -19.29
N GLN A 209 -13.78 -9.22 -20.19
CA GLN A 209 -12.62 -8.66 -20.86
C GLN A 209 -13.11 -8.25 -22.24
N PRO A 210 -13.08 -6.96 -22.61
CA PRO A 210 -13.20 -6.58 -23.99
C PRO A 210 -12.12 -7.36 -24.74
N ALA A 211 -12.52 -8.18 -25.71
CA ALA A 211 -11.59 -8.81 -26.63
C ALA A 211 -10.64 -7.70 -27.12
N GLU A 212 -9.34 -7.86 -26.90
CA GLU A 212 -8.34 -7.04 -27.58
C GLU A 212 -8.67 -7.14 -29.08
N ALA A 213 -9.16 -6.02 -29.63
CA ALA A 213 -9.28 -5.88 -31.07
C ALA A 213 -7.88 -6.12 -31.65
N PRO A 214 -7.76 -6.89 -32.75
CA PRO A 214 -6.48 -7.09 -33.40
C PRO A 214 -5.86 -5.69 -33.66
N LEU A 215 -4.67 -5.46 -33.17
CA LEU A 215 -3.90 -4.26 -33.46
C LEU A 215 -3.75 -4.17 -34.98
N GLU A 216 -4.45 -3.23 -35.61
CA GLU A 216 -4.19 -2.90 -37.00
C GLU A 216 -2.69 -2.51 -37.11
N PRO A 217 -1.98 -2.96 -38.13
CA PRO A 217 -0.56 -2.62 -38.29
C PRO A 217 -0.44 -1.10 -38.41
N MET A 218 0.30 -0.49 -37.49
CA MET A 218 0.62 0.92 -37.50
C MET A 218 1.14 1.32 -38.87
N PRO A 219 0.64 2.42 -39.52
CA PRO A 219 1.20 2.93 -40.74
C PRO A 219 2.68 3.28 -40.50
N GLY A 220 3.52 2.83 -41.42
CA GLY A 220 4.96 3.07 -41.35
C GLY A 220 5.29 4.58 -41.27
N PRO A 221 6.47 4.94 -40.76
CA PRO A 221 6.86 6.36 -40.65
C PRO A 221 6.81 7.04 -42.01
N PRO A 222 6.36 8.31 -42.06
CA PRO A 222 6.35 9.09 -43.31
C PRO A 222 7.78 9.25 -43.84
N PRO A 223 7.94 9.33 -45.18
CA PRO A 223 9.25 9.56 -45.78
C PRO A 223 9.86 10.88 -45.29
N PRO A 224 11.18 11.01 -45.22
CA PRO A 224 11.83 12.22 -44.76
C PRO A 224 11.49 13.36 -45.68
N SER A 225 10.94 14.45 -45.12
CA SER A 225 10.73 15.72 -45.81
C SER A 225 12.07 16.37 -46.10
N GLU A 226 12.34 16.61 -47.37
CA GLU A 226 13.46 17.44 -47.80
C GLU A 226 13.34 18.88 -47.30
N ALA A 227 14.48 19.42 -46.86
CA ALA A 227 14.74 20.84 -46.59
C ALA A 227 14.24 21.40 -45.24
N ALA A 228 15.05 21.27 -44.20
CA ALA A 228 15.06 22.23 -43.10
C ALA A 228 15.92 23.44 -43.44
N PRO A 229 15.46 24.69 -43.20
CA PRO A 229 16.30 25.88 -43.37
C PRO A 229 17.39 25.94 -42.30
N ALA A 230 18.56 26.42 -42.69
CA ALA A 230 19.75 26.57 -41.85
C ALA A 230 19.47 27.40 -40.58
N PHE A 231 19.84 26.85 -39.46
CA PHE A 231 19.86 27.56 -38.16
C PHE A 231 20.93 28.68 -38.23
N VAL A 232 20.48 29.92 -38.11
CA VAL A 232 21.34 31.08 -37.87
C VAL A 232 21.73 31.08 -36.40
N ALA A 233 23.02 30.94 -36.13
CA ALA A 233 23.57 31.02 -34.77
C ALA A 233 23.42 32.44 -34.22
N ILE A 234 22.75 32.58 -33.08
CA ILE A 234 22.70 33.83 -32.31
C ILE A 234 23.98 33.89 -31.45
N PRO A 235 24.75 34.97 -31.43
CA PRO A 235 25.93 35.07 -30.59
C PRO A 235 25.57 35.19 -29.12
N ILE A 236 26.21 34.37 -28.28
CA ILE A 236 26.15 34.44 -26.82
C ILE A 236 26.91 35.69 -26.41
N VAL A 237 26.24 36.64 -25.77
CA VAL A 237 26.86 37.80 -25.12
C VAL A 237 27.24 37.35 -23.70
N ASP A 238 28.56 37.31 -23.43
CA ASP A 238 29.10 37.14 -22.10
C ASP A 238 28.69 38.31 -21.19
N GLN A 239 27.89 38.09 -20.20
CA GLN A 239 27.66 39.01 -19.11
C GLN A 239 28.56 38.63 -17.95
N GLU A 240 29.47 39.51 -17.57
CA GLU A 240 30.29 39.40 -16.35
C GLU A 240 29.42 39.41 -15.09
N PRO A 241 29.84 38.71 -14.02
CA PRO A 241 29.10 38.68 -12.75
C PRO A 241 29.28 39.99 -12.00
N GLY A 242 28.20 40.76 -11.85
CA GLY A 242 28.14 41.93 -10.99
C GLY A 242 28.23 41.56 -9.52
N GLU A 243 29.08 42.25 -8.77
CA GLU A 243 29.24 42.20 -7.34
C GLU A 243 27.92 42.50 -6.61
N LEU A 244 27.50 41.60 -5.71
CA LEU A 244 26.39 41.83 -4.78
C LEU A 244 26.93 42.44 -3.49
N GLU A 245 26.55 43.70 -3.22
CA GLU A 245 26.77 44.34 -1.91
C GLU A 245 25.90 43.67 -0.82
N PRO A 246 26.40 43.60 0.43
CA PRO A 246 25.66 42.99 1.54
C PRO A 246 24.64 43.98 2.11
N THR A 247 23.36 43.67 1.95
CA THR A 247 22.28 44.39 2.65
C THR A 247 22.11 43.89 4.09
N ALA A 248 21.93 44.83 4.98
CA ALA A 248 21.89 44.78 6.41
C ALA A 248 20.94 43.74 7.03
N VAL A 249 21.44 43.10 8.10
CA VAL A 249 20.71 42.21 9.02
C VAL A 249 19.67 43.04 9.79
N GLY A 250 18.39 42.78 9.52
CA GLY A 250 17.25 43.28 10.29
C GLY A 250 17.04 42.44 11.57
N ALA A 251 16.84 43.14 12.69
CA ALA A 251 16.70 42.61 14.01
C ALA A 251 15.63 41.53 14.19
N ILE A 252 15.96 40.49 14.97
CA ILE A 252 15.05 39.46 15.45
C ILE A 252 14.18 40.07 16.56
N GLU A 253 12.90 40.26 16.31
CA GLU A 253 11.91 40.60 17.33
C GLU A 253 11.59 39.34 18.16
N GLN A 254 11.75 39.45 19.48
CA GLN A 254 11.45 38.40 20.46
C GLN A 254 9.94 38.21 20.59
N ILE A 255 9.45 37.00 20.37
CA ILE A 255 8.09 36.58 20.64
C ILE A 255 7.93 36.28 22.13
N PRO A 256 6.91 36.82 22.85
CA PRO A 256 6.74 36.61 24.29
C PRO A 256 6.21 35.18 24.59
N GLU A 257 6.76 34.60 25.65
CA GLU A 257 6.49 33.27 26.25
C GLU A 257 5.11 33.14 26.89
N ASN A 258 3.99 33.35 26.18
CA ASN A 258 2.70 33.16 26.84
C ASN A 258 1.58 32.66 25.89
N GLN A 259 1.89 31.68 25.03
CA GLN A 259 0.85 30.92 24.27
C GLN A 259 1.27 29.47 24.03
N MET A 260 1.54 28.74 25.10
CA MET A 260 1.74 27.30 25.09
C MET A 260 0.74 26.62 26.03
N GLU A 261 -0.55 26.85 25.77
CA GLU A 261 -1.64 25.97 26.22
C GLU A 261 -2.76 26.07 25.21
N LEU A 262 -3.11 24.95 24.60
CA LEU A 262 -4.18 24.65 23.63
C LEU A 262 -3.65 24.30 22.23
N PHE A 263 -3.21 23.01 22.09
CA PHE A 263 -3.56 22.14 20.93
C PHE A 263 -3.07 20.72 21.23
#